data_253a80272bd3a788d5a235721506c9fb
#
_entry.id   253a80272bd3a788d5a235721506c9fb
#
_cell.length_a   1.000
_cell.length_b   1.000
_cell.length_c   1.000
_cell.angle_alpha   90.00
_cell.angle_beta   90.00
_cell.angle_gamma   90.00
#
_symmetry.space_group_name_H-M   'P 1'
#
loop_
_entity.id
_entity.type
_entity.pdbx_description
1 polymer ?
#
loop_
_entity_poly.entity_id
_entity_poly.type
_entity_poly.pdbx_seq_one_letter_code
_entity_poly.pdbx_strand_id
1 'polypeptide(L)'
;SPESFTGTEVDYAVEVCNAVLDIMGPTPDRPMIINLPVTVEMSMPHVYANQIEYCDKHLSHRDSVIISTPPHNDRGTGVACAELAVLAGAQRVECCLFGNGERTGNVDAVTLAMNLYSHGVDPKLDFSNMPEICDTYERMTRMHIYERTPYAGQLVFAAFSGSHQDAIAKGMAYRKERGEHRWTCPYIPIDPHDIGRTYDADVIRINSQSGKGGIGFVLEQNY
;
A
#
# COMPACT_ATOMS: atom_id res chain seq x y z
N SER A 1 9.07 -13.80 -17.33
CA SER A 1 8.90 -12.35 -17.27
C SER A 1 9.34 -11.74 -18.60
N PRO A 2 8.43 -11.13 -19.39
CA PRO A 2 8.79 -10.26 -20.48
C PRO A 2 9.29 -8.92 -19.90
N GLU A 3 10.60 -8.72 -19.87
CA GLU A 3 11.21 -7.50 -19.36
C GLU A 3 10.77 -6.29 -20.20
N SER A 4 10.63 -5.12 -19.58
CA SER A 4 10.05 -3.92 -20.23
C SER A 4 8.64 -4.13 -20.79
N PHE A 5 7.80 -4.91 -20.10
CA PHE A 5 6.44 -5.22 -20.55
C PHE A 5 5.64 -3.96 -20.91
N THR A 6 5.71 -2.90 -20.09
CA THR A 6 4.99 -1.65 -20.35
C THR A 6 5.51 -0.87 -21.55
N GLY A 7 6.68 -1.19 -22.06
CA GLY A 7 7.27 -0.65 -23.29
C GLY A 7 7.16 -1.58 -24.51
N THR A 8 6.41 -2.69 -24.35
CA THR A 8 6.22 -3.70 -25.40
C THR A 8 4.78 -3.69 -25.87
N GLU A 9 4.54 -3.94 -27.13
CA GLU A 9 3.20 -4.14 -27.69
C GLU A 9 2.53 -5.32 -26.97
N VAL A 10 1.35 -5.11 -26.42
CA VAL A 10 0.69 -6.10 -25.56
C VAL A 10 0.37 -7.40 -26.32
N ASP A 11 0.01 -7.31 -27.59
CA ASP A 11 -0.26 -8.49 -28.45
C ASP A 11 0.98 -9.36 -28.59
N TYR A 12 2.14 -8.74 -28.83
CA TYR A 12 3.42 -9.45 -28.94
C TYR A 12 3.84 -10.07 -27.61
N ALA A 13 3.64 -9.36 -26.50
CA ALA A 13 3.93 -9.91 -25.18
C ALA A 13 3.07 -11.15 -24.89
N VAL A 14 1.78 -11.12 -25.26
CA VAL A 14 0.88 -12.28 -25.11
C VAL A 14 1.30 -13.42 -26.03
N GLU A 15 1.67 -13.15 -27.29
CA GLU A 15 2.17 -14.17 -28.21
C GLU A 15 3.39 -14.92 -27.65
N VAL A 16 4.38 -14.18 -27.15
CA VAL A 16 5.58 -14.76 -26.54
C VAL A 16 5.24 -15.55 -25.29
N CYS A 17 4.40 -15.01 -24.42
CA CYS A 17 3.96 -15.72 -23.20
C CYS A 17 3.23 -17.01 -23.53
N ASN A 18 2.33 -16.99 -24.52
CA ASN A 18 1.58 -18.19 -24.93
C ASN A 18 2.51 -19.25 -25.53
N ALA A 19 3.47 -18.87 -26.37
CA ALA A 19 4.45 -19.82 -26.88
C ALA A 19 5.26 -20.51 -25.77
N VAL A 20 5.63 -19.77 -24.73
CA VAL A 20 6.32 -20.33 -23.53
C VAL A 20 5.37 -21.23 -22.74
N LEU A 21 4.14 -20.82 -22.50
CA LEU A 21 3.14 -21.58 -21.76
C LEU A 21 2.81 -22.92 -22.46
N ASP A 22 2.71 -22.92 -23.78
CA ASP A 22 2.46 -24.14 -24.56
C ASP A 22 3.59 -25.17 -24.45
N ILE A 23 4.85 -24.69 -24.40
CA ILE A 23 6.02 -25.54 -24.18
C ILE A 23 6.09 -26.06 -22.75
N MET A 24 5.83 -25.19 -21.77
CA MET A 24 5.96 -25.54 -20.35
C MET A 24 4.81 -26.40 -19.83
N GLY A 25 3.65 -26.32 -20.47
CA GLY A 25 2.45 -27.10 -20.16
C GLY A 25 2.01 -26.98 -18.69
N PRO A 26 1.68 -25.77 -18.18
CA PRO A 26 1.21 -25.63 -16.81
C PRO A 26 -0.12 -26.33 -16.59
N THR A 27 -0.34 -26.78 -15.36
CA THR A 27 -1.60 -27.38 -14.94
C THR A 27 -2.08 -26.73 -13.64
N PRO A 28 -3.35 -26.86 -13.25
CA PRO A 28 -3.84 -26.29 -11.98
C PRO A 28 -3.03 -26.76 -10.76
N ASP A 29 -2.51 -27.98 -10.77
CA ASP A 29 -1.67 -28.52 -9.68
C ASP A 29 -0.19 -28.05 -9.79
N ARG A 30 0.20 -27.52 -10.92
CA ARG A 30 1.52 -26.98 -11.20
C ARG A 30 1.40 -25.68 -12.00
N PRO A 31 0.90 -24.62 -11.39
CA PRO A 31 0.69 -23.35 -12.08
C PRO A 31 2.00 -22.68 -12.45
N MET A 32 1.99 -21.89 -13.50
CA MET A 32 3.11 -21.05 -13.92
C MET A 32 2.82 -19.58 -13.60
N ILE A 33 3.83 -18.87 -13.10
CA ILE A 33 3.75 -17.43 -12.88
C ILE A 33 4.21 -16.72 -14.13
N ILE A 34 3.36 -15.86 -14.68
CA ILE A 34 3.68 -14.86 -15.69
C ILE A 34 3.81 -13.52 -14.99
N ASN A 35 5.03 -13.00 -14.95
CA ASN A 35 5.37 -11.74 -14.30
C ASN A 35 5.40 -10.61 -15.34
N LEU A 36 4.56 -9.61 -15.17
CA LEU A 36 4.36 -8.51 -16.12
C LEU A 36 4.80 -7.18 -15.48
N PRO A 37 6.09 -6.79 -15.59
CA PRO A 37 6.64 -5.65 -14.86
C PRO A 37 6.11 -4.30 -15.36
N VAL A 38 5.82 -3.41 -14.40
CA VAL A 38 5.53 -1.99 -14.68
C VAL A 38 6.87 -1.24 -14.76
N THR A 39 7.62 -1.54 -15.81
CA THR A 39 8.96 -1.00 -16.01
C THR A 39 8.91 0.51 -16.14
N VAL A 40 9.56 1.21 -15.21
CA VAL A 40 9.67 2.68 -15.07
C VAL A 40 8.35 3.46 -15.15
N GLU A 41 7.21 2.80 -14.91
CA GLU A 41 5.88 3.43 -14.97
C GLU A 41 5.67 4.30 -16.24
N MET A 42 5.86 3.71 -17.41
CA MET A 42 5.79 4.43 -18.70
C MET A 42 4.44 5.10 -18.97
N SER A 43 3.37 4.65 -18.30
CA SER A 43 2.01 5.14 -18.50
C SER A 43 1.27 5.35 -17.16
N MET A 44 0.04 5.83 -17.22
CA MET A 44 -0.81 5.98 -16.05
C MET A 44 -1.32 4.61 -15.55
N PRO A 45 -1.62 4.46 -14.25
CA PRO A 45 -2.01 3.17 -13.66
C PRO A 45 -3.16 2.44 -14.35
N HIS A 46 -4.17 3.15 -14.83
CA HIS A 46 -5.30 2.53 -15.55
C HIS A 46 -4.91 1.95 -16.91
N VAL A 47 -3.91 2.51 -17.58
CA VAL A 47 -3.40 1.95 -18.85
C VAL A 47 -2.76 0.59 -18.59
N TYR A 48 -1.96 0.49 -17.53
CA TYR A 48 -1.38 -0.78 -17.14
C TYR A 48 -2.46 -1.79 -16.71
N ALA A 49 -3.48 -1.36 -15.97
CA ALA A 49 -4.60 -2.24 -15.63
C ALA A 49 -5.31 -2.79 -16.87
N ASN A 50 -5.51 -1.96 -17.91
CA ASN A 50 -6.06 -2.43 -19.17
C ASN A 50 -5.16 -3.47 -19.85
N GLN A 51 -3.84 -3.32 -19.79
CA GLN A 51 -2.89 -4.32 -20.28
C GLN A 51 -3.00 -5.64 -19.51
N ILE A 52 -3.15 -5.58 -18.18
CA ILE A 52 -3.37 -6.76 -17.35
C ILE A 52 -4.69 -7.45 -17.70
N GLU A 53 -5.79 -6.70 -17.82
CA GLU A 53 -7.08 -7.26 -18.24
C GLU A 53 -7.00 -7.91 -19.63
N TYR A 54 -6.26 -7.30 -20.53
CA TYR A 54 -6.02 -7.89 -21.84
C TYR A 54 -5.25 -9.21 -21.73
N CYS A 55 -4.17 -9.25 -20.96
CA CYS A 55 -3.42 -10.49 -20.71
C CYS A 55 -4.28 -11.56 -20.03
N ASP A 56 -5.09 -11.16 -19.04
CA ASP A 56 -6.02 -12.07 -18.35
C ASP A 56 -6.96 -12.79 -19.33
N LYS A 57 -7.42 -12.10 -20.36
CA LYS A 57 -8.34 -12.61 -21.38
C LYS A 57 -7.68 -13.42 -22.51
N HIS A 58 -6.38 -13.21 -22.76
CA HIS A 58 -5.71 -13.74 -23.99
C HIS A 58 -4.56 -14.71 -23.69
N LEU A 59 -4.13 -14.85 -22.43
CA LEU A 59 -3.14 -15.87 -22.08
C LEU A 59 -3.74 -17.27 -22.20
N SER A 60 -3.02 -18.17 -22.87
CA SER A 60 -3.34 -19.58 -22.92
C SER A 60 -3.19 -20.23 -21.54
N HIS A 61 -3.82 -21.37 -21.33
CA HIS A 61 -3.79 -22.11 -20.05
C HIS A 61 -4.16 -21.23 -18.84
N ARG A 62 -5.07 -20.27 -19.00
CA ARG A 62 -5.35 -19.22 -18.01
C ARG A 62 -5.64 -19.74 -16.59
N ASP A 63 -6.33 -20.87 -16.45
CA ASP A 63 -6.63 -21.52 -15.17
C ASP A 63 -5.39 -22.07 -14.44
N SER A 64 -4.28 -22.16 -15.15
CA SER A 64 -3.00 -22.66 -14.68
C SER A 64 -1.92 -21.57 -14.65
N VAL A 65 -2.30 -20.30 -14.82
CA VAL A 65 -1.40 -19.15 -14.83
C VAL A 65 -1.72 -18.20 -13.71
N ILE A 66 -0.70 -17.82 -12.95
CA ILE A 66 -0.76 -16.74 -11.97
C ILE A 66 -0.15 -15.49 -12.62
N ILE A 67 -0.95 -14.46 -12.82
CA ILE A 67 -0.46 -13.15 -13.28
C ILE A 67 0.14 -12.43 -12.08
N SER A 68 1.43 -12.11 -12.16
CA SER A 68 2.17 -11.37 -11.15
C SER A 68 2.53 -9.99 -11.68
N THR A 69 2.40 -8.98 -10.83
CA THR A 69 2.72 -7.59 -11.15
C THR A 69 3.78 -7.05 -10.19
N PRO A 70 4.98 -6.69 -10.66
CA PRO A 70 6.00 -5.96 -9.92
C PRO A 70 6.01 -4.48 -10.32
N PRO A 71 5.18 -3.61 -9.72
CA PRO A 71 5.20 -2.20 -10.05
C PRO A 71 6.47 -1.51 -9.55
N HIS A 72 7.08 -0.71 -10.43
CA HIS A 72 8.03 0.33 -10.05
C HIS A 72 7.29 1.58 -9.53
N ASN A 73 8.02 2.56 -9.03
CA ASN A 73 7.46 3.78 -8.45
C ASN A 73 8.05 5.06 -9.07
N ASP A 74 8.46 5.00 -10.33
CA ASP A 74 9.17 6.10 -11.01
C ASP A 74 8.31 7.36 -11.18
N ARG A 75 6.99 7.22 -11.21
CA ARG A 75 6.02 8.33 -11.24
C ARG A 75 5.35 8.58 -9.89
N GLY A 76 5.68 7.81 -8.84
CA GLY A 76 5.02 7.88 -7.54
C GLY A 76 3.62 7.26 -7.53
N THR A 77 3.28 6.39 -8.47
CA THR A 77 1.95 5.77 -8.61
C THR A 77 1.97 4.25 -8.48
N GLY A 78 3.07 3.67 -7.99
CA GLY A 78 3.26 2.22 -7.89
C GLY A 78 2.16 1.50 -7.10
N VAL A 79 1.70 2.07 -5.99
CA VAL A 79 0.59 1.50 -5.19
C VAL A 79 -0.71 1.50 -6.01
N ALA A 80 -1.05 2.61 -6.65
CA ALA A 80 -2.24 2.69 -7.49
C ALA A 80 -2.17 1.71 -8.67
N CYS A 81 -0.98 1.54 -9.27
CA CYS A 81 -0.76 0.51 -10.30
C CYS A 81 -1.07 -0.89 -9.78
N ALA A 82 -0.56 -1.25 -8.60
CA ALA A 82 -0.78 -2.55 -7.99
C ALA A 82 -2.27 -2.81 -7.70
N GLU A 83 -2.95 -1.85 -7.06
CA GLU A 83 -4.37 -1.95 -6.74
C GLU A 83 -5.23 -2.16 -7.99
N LEU A 84 -5.01 -1.34 -9.02
CA LEU A 84 -5.75 -1.46 -10.27
C LEU A 84 -5.42 -2.75 -11.05
N ALA A 85 -4.16 -3.22 -11.00
CA ALA A 85 -3.78 -4.48 -11.62
C ALA A 85 -4.46 -5.68 -10.96
N VAL A 86 -4.58 -5.69 -9.64
CA VAL A 86 -5.34 -6.74 -8.91
C VAL A 86 -6.81 -6.71 -9.30
N LEU A 87 -7.43 -5.53 -9.38
CA LEU A 87 -8.80 -5.40 -9.86
C LEU A 87 -8.98 -5.86 -11.32
N ALA A 88 -7.92 -5.76 -12.14
CA ALA A 88 -7.92 -6.18 -13.54
C ALA A 88 -7.59 -7.67 -13.76
N GLY A 89 -7.34 -8.45 -12.70
CA GLY A 89 -7.12 -9.89 -12.79
C GLY A 89 -5.75 -10.41 -12.35
N ALA A 90 -4.82 -9.54 -11.91
CA ALA A 90 -3.58 -10.01 -11.31
C ALA A 90 -3.85 -10.66 -9.94
N GLN A 91 -3.18 -11.79 -9.68
CA GLN A 91 -3.35 -12.55 -8.45
C GLN A 91 -2.17 -12.41 -7.49
N ARG A 92 -1.06 -11.83 -7.93
CA ARG A 92 0.16 -11.66 -7.17
C ARG A 92 0.76 -10.28 -7.40
N VAL A 93 1.24 -9.65 -6.34
CA VAL A 93 2.02 -8.42 -6.40
C VAL A 93 3.41 -8.67 -5.83
N GLU A 94 4.45 -8.28 -6.56
CA GLU A 94 5.82 -8.27 -6.06
C GLU A 94 6.15 -6.87 -5.57
N CYS A 95 6.50 -6.76 -4.30
CA CYS A 95 6.65 -5.50 -3.60
C CYS A 95 7.84 -5.55 -2.62
N CYS A 96 8.25 -4.39 -2.14
CA CYS A 96 9.33 -4.26 -1.17
C CYS A 96 8.88 -3.45 0.05
N LEU A 97 9.41 -3.76 1.23
CA LEU A 97 9.14 -2.96 2.43
C LEU A 97 9.55 -1.50 2.19
N PHE A 98 8.63 -0.60 2.46
CA PHE A 98 8.78 0.87 2.30
C PHE A 98 9.21 1.28 0.89
N GLY A 99 8.89 0.46 -0.12
CA GLY A 99 9.20 0.76 -1.51
C GLY A 99 10.68 0.68 -1.88
N ASN A 100 11.50 -0.02 -1.09
CA ASN A 100 12.92 -0.17 -1.39
C ASN A 100 13.14 -0.79 -2.78
N GLY A 101 14.14 -0.30 -3.51
CA GLY A 101 14.44 -0.80 -4.85
C GLY A 101 15.31 0.17 -5.64
N GLU A 102 15.50 -0.13 -6.91
CA GLU A 102 16.26 0.73 -7.80
C GLU A 102 15.55 2.05 -8.09
N ARG A 103 16.31 3.11 -8.38
CA ARG A 103 15.83 4.46 -8.71
C ARG A 103 14.93 5.03 -7.62
N THR A 104 13.63 5.17 -7.90
CA THR A 104 12.59 5.62 -6.96
C THR A 104 11.97 4.50 -6.15
N GLY A 105 12.42 3.27 -6.37
CA GLY A 105 11.95 2.07 -5.68
C GLY A 105 10.82 1.33 -6.40
N ASN A 106 10.32 0.33 -5.71
CA ASN A 106 9.18 -0.51 -6.11
C ASN A 106 7.92 -0.12 -5.33
N VAL A 107 6.81 -0.76 -5.62
CA VAL A 107 5.60 -0.60 -4.81
C VAL A 107 5.88 -0.94 -3.34
N ASP A 108 5.41 -0.07 -2.45
CA ASP A 108 5.56 -0.25 -1.01
C ASP A 108 4.59 -1.33 -0.50
N ALA A 109 5.15 -2.42 0.02
CA ALA A 109 4.39 -3.53 0.60
C ALA A 109 3.52 -3.10 1.77
N VAL A 110 4.01 -2.19 2.62
CA VAL A 110 3.28 -1.69 3.80
C VAL A 110 2.07 -0.90 3.35
N THR A 111 2.25 0.08 2.47
CA THR A 111 1.14 0.91 1.99
C THR A 111 0.09 0.08 1.27
N LEU A 112 0.50 -0.82 0.37
CA LEU A 112 -0.44 -1.69 -0.35
C LEU A 112 -1.23 -2.59 0.61
N ALA A 113 -0.55 -3.27 1.53
CA ALA A 113 -1.20 -4.17 2.48
C ALA A 113 -2.17 -3.42 3.41
N MET A 114 -1.78 -2.25 3.92
CA MET A 114 -2.64 -1.46 4.79
C MET A 114 -3.82 -0.83 4.04
N ASN A 115 -3.67 -0.50 2.76
CA ASN A 115 -4.79 -0.11 1.92
C ASN A 115 -5.81 -1.25 1.79
N LEU A 116 -5.37 -2.47 1.50
CA LEU A 116 -6.24 -3.65 1.48
C LEU A 116 -6.93 -3.86 2.83
N TYR A 117 -6.18 -3.81 3.93
CA TYR A 117 -6.71 -3.95 5.28
C TYR A 117 -7.79 -2.90 5.59
N SER A 118 -7.57 -1.63 5.24
CA SER A 118 -8.53 -0.55 5.46
C SER A 118 -9.85 -0.74 4.69
N HIS A 119 -9.83 -1.53 3.63
CA HIS A 119 -11.00 -1.94 2.86
C HIS A 119 -11.58 -3.31 3.26
N GLY A 120 -11.09 -3.89 4.36
CA GLY A 120 -11.58 -5.17 4.89
C GLY A 120 -11.04 -6.40 4.16
N VAL A 121 -9.97 -6.24 3.38
CA VAL A 121 -9.27 -7.35 2.71
C VAL A 121 -8.04 -7.73 3.52
N ASP A 122 -7.98 -8.94 4.04
CA ASP A 122 -6.82 -9.44 4.78
C ASP A 122 -5.63 -9.68 3.83
N PRO A 123 -4.55 -8.89 3.94
CA PRO A 123 -3.38 -9.04 3.08
C PRO A 123 -2.51 -10.26 3.43
N LYS A 124 -2.85 -11.02 4.50
CA LYS A 124 -2.05 -12.12 5.05
C LYS A 124 -0.65 -11.72 5.48
N LEU A 125 -0.48 -10.45 5.86
CA LEU A 125 0.74 -9.87 6.40
C LEU A 125 0.44 -9.24 7.77
N ASP A 126 1.38 -9.36 8.70
CA ASP A 126 1.24 -8.82 10.05
C ASP A 126 2.09 -7.55 10.20
N PHE A 127 1.41 -6.42 10.34
CA PHE A 127 2.00 -5.11 10.63
C PHE A 127 1.59 -4.58 12.01
N SER A 128 1.11 -5.44 12.90
CA SER A 128 0.65 -5.06 14.23
C SER A 128 1.75 -4.48 15.15
N ASN A 129 3.03 -4.63 14.76
CA ASN A 129 4.16 -3.98 15.42
C ASN A 129 4.98 -3.16 14.41
N MET A 130 4.37 -2.16 13.82
CA MET A 130 5.01 -1.27 12.83
C MET A 130 6.29 -0.60 13.35
N PRO A 131 6.38 -0.15 14.63
CA PRO A 131 7.60 0.44 15.15
C PRO A 131 8.82 -0.49 15.04
N GLU A 132 8.66 -1.77 15.37
CA GLU A 132 9.75 -2.76 15.28
C GLU A 132 10.14 -3.05 13.82
N ILE A 133 9.16 -3.08 12.92
CA ILE A 133 9.40 -3.27 11.49
C ILE A 133 10.21 -2.10 10.93
N CYS A 134 9.84 -0.87 11.28
CA CYS A 134 10.55 0.35 10.87
C CYS A 134 11.99 0.33 11.39
N ASP A 135 12.18 0.07 12.68
CA ASP A 135 13.51 0.03 13.31
C ASP A 135 14.40 -1.06 12.67
N THR A 136 13.82 -2.23 12.43
CA THR A 136 14.53 -3.32 11.76
C THR A 136 14.94 -2.95 10.33
N TYR A 137 14.03 -2.35 9.56
CA TYR A 137 14.31 -1.89 8.20
C TYR A 137 15.45 -0.87 8.18
N GLU A 138 15.37 0.19 9.00
CA GLU A 138 16.38 1.24 9.05
C GLU A 138 17.76 0.70 9.49
N ARG A 139 17.76 -0.18 10.48
CA ARG A 139 18.98 -0.84 10.95
C ARG A 139 19.64 -1.70 9.89
N MET A 140 18.85 -2.47 9.13
CA MET A 140 19.37 -3.41 8.13
C MET A 140 19.78 -2.73 6.83
N THR A 141 19.01 -1.75 6.38
CA THR A 141 19.25 -1.07 5.09
C THR A 141 20.12 0.18 5.22
N ARG A 142 20.21 0.77 6.41
CA ARG A 142 20.79 2.10 6.65
C ARG A 142 20.09 3.23 5.92
N MET A 143 18.82 3.00 5.53
CA MET A 143 17.96 3.99 4.89
C MET A 143 16.92 4.47 5.90
N HIS A 144 16.61 5.76 5.88
CA HIS A 144 15.59 6.36 6.74
C HIS A 144 14.20 6.29 6.09
N ILE A 145 13.19 5.93 6.88
CA ILE A 145 11.79 5.99 6.45
C ILE A 145 11.32 7.44 6.57
N TYR A 146 10.84 7.99 5.46
CA TYR A 146 10.35 9.37 5.44
C TYR A 146 9.19 9.56 6.43
N GLU A 147 9.20 10.66 7.17
CA GLU A 147 8.26 10.93 8.28
C GLU A 147 6.78 10.96 7.86
N ARG A 148 6.49 11.12 6.58
CA ARG A 148 5.14 11.12 6.01
C ARG A 148 4.84 9.90 5.16
N THR A 149 5.66 8.85 5.24
CA THR A 149 5.36 7.57 4.59
C THR A 149 4.01 7.05 5.11
N PRO A 150 3.07 6.70 4.24
CA PRO A 150 1.76 6.22 4.66
C PRO A 150 1.86 5.11 5.72
N TYR A 151 1.01 5.20 6.74
CA TYR A 151 0.92 4.28 7.90
C TYR A 151 2.16 4.20 8.80
N ALA A 152 3.36 4.23 8.27
CA ALA A 152 4.61 3.99 8.99
C ALA A 152 5.31 5.25 9.50
N GLY A 153 5.21 6.36 8.77
CA GLY A 153 5.92 7.60 9.08
C GLY A 153 5.53 8.19 10.44
N GLN A 154 6.46 8.88 11.08
CA GLN A 154 6.26 9.43 12.42
C GLN A 154 5.13 10.47 12.49
N LEU A 155 4.83 11.16 11.38
CA LEU A 155 3.85 12.25 11.33
C LEU A 155 2.48 11.85 10.79
N VAL A 156 2.27 10.59 10.41
CA VAL A 156 1.05 10.18 9.69
C VAL A 156 -0.23 10.23 10.53
N PHE A 157 -0.13 10.22 11.86
CA PHE A 157 -1.26 10.40 12.77
C PHE A 157 -1.27 11.78 13.45
N ALA A 158 -0.38 12.68 13.05
CA ALA A 158 -0.28 14.01 13.63
C ALA A 158 -1.26 14.99 12.97
N ALA A 159 -2.01 15.72 13.78
CA ALA A 159 -2.84 16.84 13.35
C ALA A 159 -2.33 18.14 13.99
N PHE A 160 -2.15 19.19 13.18
CA PHE A 160 -1.65 20.48 13.65
C PHE A 160 -2.72 21.58 13.67
N SER A 161 -3.75 21.48 12.84
CA SER A 161 -4.87 22.42 12.83
C SER A 161 -5.78 22.20 14.06
N GLY A 162 -6.10 23.25 14.79
CA GLY A 162 -6.97 23.17 15.96
C GLY A 162 -8.37 22.61 15.66
N SER A 163 -8.91 22.87 14.48
CA SER A 163 -10.21 22.29 14.07
C SER A 163 -10.12 20.78 13.81
N HIS A 164 -8.99 20.30 13.26
CA HIS A 164 -8.76 18.86 13.06
C HIS A 164 -8.57 18.17 14.40
N GLN A 165 -7.77 18.74 15.30
CA GLN A 165 -7.56 18.20 16.65
C GLN A 165 -8.87 18.09 17.44
N ASP A 166 -9.72 19.14 17.41
CA ASP A 166 -11.03 19.12 18.05
C ASP A 166 -11.95 18.04 17.44
N ALA A 167 -11.95 17.90 16.12
CA ALA A 167 -12.73 16.86 15.45
C ALA A 167 -12.27 15.44 15.82
N ILE A 168 -10.96 15.21 15.92
CA ILE A 168 -10.40 13.91 16.35
C ILE A 168 -10.80 13.61 17.80
N ALA A 169 -10.62 14.58 18.72
CA ALA A 169 -10.99 14.40 20.12
C ALA A 169 -12.51 14.09 20.28
N LYS A 170 -13.37 14.81 19.59
CA LYS A 170 -14.81 14.53 19.57
C LYS A 170 -15.15 13.17 18.96
N GLY A 171 -14.50 12.80 17.86
CA GLY A 171 -14.68 11.51 17.21
C GLY A 171 -14.29 10.34 18.12
N MET A 172 -13.18 10.46 18.84
CA MET A 172 -12.73 9.48 19.83
C MET A 172 -13.72 9.34 21.00
N ALA A 173 -14.15 10.47 21.59
CA ALA A 173 -15.13 10.49 22.66
C ALA A 173 -16.45 9.83 22.24
N TYR A 174 -16.94 10.18 21.05
CA TYR A 174 -18.17 9.65 20.49
C TYR A 174 -18.12 8.13 20.26
N ARG A 175 -17.00 7.61 19.72
CA ARG A 175 -16.78 6.17 19.56
C ARG A 175 -16.80 5.44 20.90
N LYS A 176 -16.11 5.99 21.90
CA LYS A 176 -16.06 5.43 23.25
C LYS A 176 -17.45 5.36 23.90
N GLU A 177 -18.23 6.43 23.78
CA GLU A 177 -19.59 6.51 24.32
C GLU A 177 -20.53 5.49 23.71
N ARG A 178 -20.42 5.26 22.39
CA ARG A 178 -21.27 4.31 21.65
C ARG A 178 -20.77 2.88 21.66
N GLY A 179 -19.57 2.61 22.13
CA GLY A 179 -18.95 1.29 22.05
C GLY A 179 -18.76 0.84 20.58
N GLU A 180 -18.44 1.76 19.70
CA GLU A 180 -18.39 1.51 18.27
C GLU A 180 -17.13 0.72 17.88
N HIS A 181 -17.32 -0.45 17.25
CA HIS A 181 -16.21 -1.31 16.83
C HIS A 181 -15.60 -0.87 15.49
N ARG A 182 -16.36 -0.15 14.66
CA ARG A 182 -15.86 0.37 13.38
C ARG A 182 -14.99 1.60 13.62
N TRP A 183 -13.90 1.70 12.84
CA TRP A 183 -13.09 2.90 12.87
C TRP A 183 -13.78 4.04 12.11
N THR A 184 -14.13 5.09 12.81
CA THR A 184 -14.86 6.25 12.26
C THR A 184 -14.26 7.59 12.71
N CYS A 185 -13.04 7.58 13.22
CA CYS A 185 -12.37 8.79 13.69
C CYS A 185 -12.06 9.73 12.50
N PRO A 186 -12.45 11.02 12.57
CA PRO A 186 -12.10 11.99 11.54
C PRO A 186 -10.59 12.15 11.38
N TYR A 187 -10.14 12.37 10.14
CA TYR A 187 -8.74 12.64 9.78
C TYR A 187 -7.72 11.54 10.07
N ILE A 188 -8.14 10.40 10.61
CA ILE A 188 -7.27 9.25 10.88
C ILE A 188 -7.82 8.04 10.15
N PRO A 189 -7.10 7.49 9.14
CA PRO A 189 -7.65 6.47 8.23
C PRO A 189 -7.86 5.11 8.87
N ILE A 190 -7.07 4.76 9.88
CA ILE A 190 -7.13 3.49 10.63
C ILE A 190 -6.95 3.73 12.11
N ASP A 191 -7.29 2.74 12.94
CA ASP A 191 -6.92 2.75 14.36
C ASP A 191 -5.40 2.60 14.50
N PRO A 192 -4.67 3.57 15.07
CA PRO A 192 -3.22 3.42 15.28
C PRO A 192 -2.82 2.18 16.08
N HIS A 193 -3.70 1.67 16.95
CA HIS A 193 -3.43 0.44 17.71
C HIS A 193 -3.32 -0.80 16.81
N ASP A 194 -3.97 -0.82 15.65
CA ASP A 194 -3.88 -1.94 14.69
C ASP A 194 -2.45 -2.16 14.18
N ILE A 195 -1.62 -1.13 14.26
CA ILE A 195 -0.21 -1.18 13.86
C ILE A 195 0.76 -0.96 15.03
N GLY A 196 0.30 -1.14 16.26
CA GLY A 196 1.13 -1.03 17.46
C GLY A 196 1.53 0.40 17.83
N ARG A 197 0.77 1.41 17.39
CA ARG A 197 0.96 2.82 17.75
C ARG A 197 -0.14 3.31 18.67
N THR A 198 0.05 4.46 19.28
CA THR A 198 -0.92 5.06 20.21
C THR A 198 -1.36 6.43 19.72
N TYR A 199 -2.53 6.88 20.19
CA TYR A 199 -3.06 8.20 19.86
C TYR A 199 -2.34 9.30 20.59
N ASP A 200 -2.05 9.08 21.89
CA ASP A 200 -1.75 10.13 22.84
C ASP A 200 -0.42 10.83 22.56
N ALA A 201 0.52 10.11 21.99
CA ALA A 201 1.83 10.66 21.64
C ALA A 201 1.92 11.13 20.19
N ASP A 202 1.15 10.52 19.27
CA ASP A 202 1.37 10.66 17.84
C ASP A 202 0.31 11.52 17.14
N VAL A 203 -0.92 11.58 17.65
CA VAL A 203 -2.07 12.18 16.94
C VAL A 203 -2.18 13.69 17.16
N ILE A 204 -1.95 14.17 18.39
CA ILE A 204 -2.09 15.60 18.70
C ILE A 204 -0.74 16.18 19.09
N ARG A 205 -0.16 16.96 18.20
CA ARG A 205 1.09 17.69 18.43
C ARG A 205 0.83 19.19 18.43
N ILE A 206 1.45 19.89 19.38
CA ILE A 206 1.46 21.35 19.43
C ILE A 206 2.65 21.88 18.63
N ASN A 207 2.38 22.87 17.78
CA ASN A 207 3.41 23.67 17.12
C ASN A 207 3.03 25.16 17.13
N SER A 208 3.82 26.01 16.50
CA SER A 208 3.55 27.47 16.42
C SER A 208 2.21 27.84 15.74
N GLN A 209 1.55 26.92 15.08
CA GLN A 209 0.27 27.11 14.39
C GLN A 209 -0.91 26.49 15.15
N SER A 210 -0.67 25.84 16.28
CA SER A 210 -1.72 25.21 17.09
C SER A 210 -2.54 26.27 17.80
N GLY A 211 -3.88 26.16 17.67
CA GLY A 211 -4.82 27.04 18.33
C GLY A 211 -5.22 26.57 19.73
N LYS A 212 -6.17 27.28 20.37
CA LYS A 212 -6.65 27.02 21.74
C LYS A 212 -7.11 25.58 21.96
N GLY A 213 -7.75 24.95 20.96
CA GLY A 213 -8.26 23.58 21.10
C GLY A 213 -7.15 22.52 21.26
N GLY A 214 -6.06 22.66 20.49
CA GLY A 214 -4.92 21.75 20.63
C GLY A 214 -4.17 21.93 21.96
N ILE A 215 -4.01 23.18 22.38
CA ILE A 215 -3.37 23.50 23.66
C ILE A 215 -4.23 23.00 24.82
N GLY A 216 -5.56 23.21 24.79
CA GLY A 216 -6.50 22.73 25.78
C GLY A 216 -6.46 21.22 25.93
N PHE A 217 -6.46 20.48 24.82
CA PHE A 217 -6.40 19.03 24.84
C PHE A 217 -5.12 18.49 25.52
N VAL A 218 -3.96 19.06 25.18
CA VAL A 218 -2.70 18.63 25.81
C VAL A 218 -2.63 18.99 27.29
N LEU A 219 -3.21 20.12 27.69
CA LEU A 219 -3.32 20.49 29.11
C LEU A 219 -4.24 19.53 29.89
N GLU A 220 -5.40 19.17 29.34
CA GLU A 220 -6.33 18.21 29.97
C GLU A 220 -5.74 16.81 30.10
N GLN A 221 -4.83 16.41 29.22
CA GLN A 221 -4.16 15.11 29.27
C GLN A 221 -3.01 15.05 30.28
N ASN A 222 -2.40 16.18 30.61
CA ASN A 222 -1.18 16.21 31.45
C ASN A 222 -1.37 16.87 32.81
N TYR A 223 -2.52 17.47 33.08
CA TYR A 223 -2.89 18.15 34.35
C TYR A 223 -4.33 17.84 34.76
#